data_3271548a82290582d92b39c4e8d4dfe8
#
_entry.id   3271548a82290582d92b39c4e8d4dfe8
#
_cell.length_a   1.000
_cell.length_b   1.000
_cell.length_c   1.000
_cell.angle_alpha   90.00
_cell.angle_beta   90.00
_cell.angle_gamma   90.00
#
_symmetry.space_group_name_H-M   'P 1'
#
loop_
_entity.id
_entity.type
_entity.pdbx_description
1 polymer ?
#
loop_
_entity_poly.entity_id
_entity_poly.type
_entity_poly.pdbx_seq_one_letter_code
_entity_poly.pdbx_strand_id
1 'polypeptide(L)'
;MTIAFALNRFFRELLFAWAKLTGKTMIKVFSAHGSFIVFSSQAVRELMPLFNEEMFLYNEELYLAHRCKQEEVPVYYVPELRVKHLEGASSTVASNGWKNHEDSYRVLADWLKEYHFL
;
A
#
# COMPACT_ATOMS: atom_id res chain seq x y z
N MET A 1 18.64 4.43 3.52
CA MET A 1 17.35 3.78 3.86
C MET A 1 16.45 4.61 4.79
N THR A 2 16.95 5.61 5.42
CA THR A 2 16.24 6.39 6.45
C THR A 2 15.30 7.47 5.89
N ILE A 3 15.52 7.96 4.69
CA ILE A 3 14.77 9.10 4.13
C ILE A 3 13.35 8.71 3.69
N ALA A 4 13.15 7.56 3.06
CA ALA A 4 11.83 7.14 2.59
C ALA A 4 10.87 6.80 3.76
N PHE A 5 11.37 6.17 4.83
CA PHE A 5 10.57 5.90 6.03
C PHE A 5 10.22 7.16 6.82
N ALA A 6 11.16 8.11 6.94
CA ALA A 6 10.90 9.39 7.59
C ALA A 6 9.89 10.23 6.80
N LEU A 7 9.99 10.21 5.47
CA LEU A 7 9.06 10.91 4.58
C LEU A 7 7.63 10.36 4.69
N ASN A 8 7.48 9.03 4.70
CA ASN A 8 6.18 8.37 4.82
C ASN A 8 5.53 8.66 6.19
N ARG A 9 6.31 8.63 7.28
CA ARG A 9 5.83 9.01 8.61
C ARG A 9 5.41 10.47 8.68
N PHE A 10 6.19 11.37 8.09
CA PHE A 10 5.91 12.80 8.06
C PHE A 10 4.61 13.09 7.28
N PHE A 11 4.43 12.50 6.09
CA PHE A 11 3.20 12.67 5.31
C PHE A 11 1.97 12.12 6.03
N ARG A 12 2.11 11.00 6.73
CA ARG A 12 1.03 10.43 7.54
C ARG A 12 0.60 11.36 8.68
N GLU A 13 1.56 11.94 9.39
CA GLU A 13 1.27 12.91 10.46
C GLU A 13 0.64 14.20 9.92
N LEU A 14 1.06 14.64 8.73
CA LEU A 14 0.42 15.78 8.05
C LEU A 14 -1.01 15.48 7.64
N LEU A 15 -1.28 14.31 7.05
CA LEU A 15 -2.62 13.88 6.68
C LEU A 15 -3.53 13.78 7.92
N PHE A 16 -3.00 13.25 9.01
CA PHE A 16 -3.73 13.15 10.27
C PHE A 16 -4.06 14.54 10.85
N ALA A 17 -3.08 15.43 10.90
CA ALA A 17 -3.29 16.80 11.36
C ALA A 17 -4.29 17.55 10.48
N TRP A 18 -4.18 17.39 9.16
CA TRP A 18 -5.11 18.01 8.21
C TRP A 18 -6.54 17.46 8.34
N ALA A 19 -6.71 16.14 8.51
CA ALA A 19 -8.01 15.53 8.76
C ALA A 19 -8.66 16.06 10.04
N LYS A 20 -7.86 16.17 11.10
CA LYS A 20 -8.31 16.71 12.39
C LYS A 20 -8.74 18.17 12.30
N LEU A 21 -7.97 19.00 11.57
CA LEU A 21 -8.27 20.41 11.36
C LEU A 21 -9.51 20.64 10.50
N THR A 22 -9.73 19.78 9.51
CA THR A 22 -10.86 19.90 8.56
C THR A 22 -12.10 19.12 8.96
N GLY A 23 -12.04 18.34 10.05
CA GLY A 23 -13.12 17.46 10.50
C GLY A 23 -13.43 16.31 9.54
N LYS A 24 -12.52 15.99 8.60
CA LYS A 24 -12.70 14.90 7.64
C LYS A 24 -12.43 13.55 8.30
N THR A 25 -13.40 12.65 8.22
CA THR A 25 -13.30 11.27 8.71
C THR A 25 -12.62 10.33 7.71
N MET A 26 -12.61 10.69 6.42
CA MET A 26 -12.01 9.92 5.34
C MET A 26 -11.28 10.83 4.36
N ILE A 27 -10.08 10.43 3.94
CA ILE A 27 -9.27 11.16 2.96
C ILE A 27 -8.94 10.21 1.81
N LYS A 28 -9.32 10.59 0.58
CA LYS A 28 -8.95 9.82 -0.61
C LYS A 28 -7.44 9.87 -0.80
N VAL A 29 -6.83 8.70 -0.94
CA VAL A 29 -5.39 8.54 -1.16
C VAL A 29 -5.15 7.63 -2.36
N PHE A 30 -3.92 7.63 -2.89
CA PHE A 30 -3.55 6.74 -3.99
C PHE A 30 -3.31 5.31 -3.50
N SER A 31 -2.60 5.14 -2.40
CA SER A 31 -2.21 3.84 -1.86
C SER A 31 -2.48 3.74 -0.37
N ALA A 32 -2.88 2.56 0.07
CA ALA A 32 -2.90 2.20 1.48
C ALA A 32 -1.52 1.71 1.93
N HIS A 33 -1.29 1.62 3.24
CA HIS A 33 -0.10 1.00 3.80
C HIS A 33 -0.33 -0.51 3.95
N GLY A 34 0.58 -1.33 3.43
CA GLY A 34 0.43 -2.79 3.35
C GLY A 34 0.25 -3.52 4.70
N SER A 35 0.61 -2.88 5.83
CA SER A 35 0.47 -3.49 7.15
C SER A 35 -0.97 -3.60 7.66
N PHE A 36 -1.90 -2.80 7.13
CA PHE A 36 -3.31 -2.84 7.52
C PHE A 36 -4.20 -2.23 6.44
N ILE A 37 -4.98 -3.08 5.79
CA ILE A 37 -5.94 -2.68 4.75
C ILE A 37 -7.27 -3.36 5.05
N VAL A 38 -8.36 -2.61 4.95
CA VAL A 38 -9.73 -3.13 5.05
C VAL A 38 -10.40 -3.00 3.69
N PHE A 39 -10.94 -4.09 3.20
CA PHE A 39 -11.66 -4.13 1.94
C PHE A 39 -13.16 -4.22 2.18
N SER A 40 -13.95 -3.47 1.40
CA SER A 40 -15.36 -3.74 1.29
C SER A 40 -15.59 -5.03 0.48
N SER A 41 -16.72 -5.70 0.67
CA SER A 41 -17.08 -6.89 -0.11
C SER A 41 -17.21 -6.59 -1.60
N GLN A 42 -17.57 -5.37 -1.98
CA GLN A 42 -17.61 -4.93 -3.36
C GLN A 42 -16.19 -4.80 -3.92
N ALA A 43 -15.28 -4.13 -3.20
CA ALA A 43 -13.88 -3.99 -3.62
C ALA A 43 -13.20 -5.35 -3.81
N VAL A 44 -13.47 -6.31 -2.92
CA VAL A 44 -12.96 -7.69 -3.09
C VAL A 44 -13.43 -8.30 -4.40
N ARG A 45 -14.72 -8.18 -4.74
CA ARG A 45 -15.25 -8.75 -5.99
C ARG A 45 -14.66 -8.10 -7.24
N GLU A 46 -14.44 -6.80 -7.22
CA GLU A 46 -13.91 -6.04 -8.35
C GLU A 46 -12.41 -6.22 -8.56
N LEU A 47 -11.65 -6.43 -7.46
CA LEU A 47 -10.19 -6.48 -7.50
C LEU A 47 -9.60 -7.90 -7.52
N MET A 48 -10.39 -8.97 -7.38
CA MET A 48 -9.82 -10.33 -7.36
C MET A 48 -9.09 -10.68 -8.66
N PRO A 49 -7.88 -11.25 -8.59
CA PRO A 49 -7.08 -11.49 -7.38
C PRO A 49 -6.54 -10.20 -6.79
N LEU A 50 -6.58 -10.05 -5.46
CA LEU A 50 -6.17 -8.82 -4.76
C LEU A 50 -4.68 -8.51 -4.89
N PHE A 51 -3.87 -9.56 -4.92
CA PHE A 51 -2.41 -9.48 -4.98
C PHE A 51 -1.86 -10.38 -6.07
N ASN A 52 -0.69 -10.04 -6.58
CA ASN A 52 0.05 -10.91 -7.50
C ASN A 52 0.90 -11.89 -6.67
N GLU A 53 0.71 -13.20 -6.89
CA GLU A 53 1.40 -14.26 -6.14
C GLU A 53 2.92 -14.31 -6.39
N GLU A 54 3.40 -13.69 -7.47
CA GLU A 54 4.83 -13.56 -7.77
C GLU A 54 5.51 -12.49 -6.93
N MET A 55 4.74 -11.65 -6.22
CA MET A 55 5.24 -10.61 -5.32
C MET A 55 5.21 -11.14 -3.88
N PHE A 56 6.29 -10.91 -3.15
CA PHE A 56 6.39 -11.36 -1.76
C PHE A 56 6.96 -10.29 -0.85
N LEU A 57 6.20 -9.85 0.13
CA LEU A 57 6.53 -8.89 1.20
C LEU A 57 6.78 -7.44 0.77
N TYR A 58 6.91 -7.13 -0.52
CA TYR A 58 7.26 -5.80 -0.98
C TYR A 58 6.45 -5.40 -2.20
N ASN A 59 6.05 -4.13 -2.25
CA ASN A 59 5.35 -3.49 -3.37
C ASN A 59 3.93 -3.98 -3.66
N GLU A 60 3.38 -4.91 -2.89
CA GLU A 60 2.01 -5.38 -3.05
C GLU A 60 1.00 -4.24 -2.92
N GLU A 61 1.27 -3.27 -2.03
CA GLU A 61 0.43 -2.09 -1.87
C GLU A 61 0.46 -1.16 -3.09
N LEU A 62 1.58 -1.07 -3.81
CA LEU A 62 1.67 -0.30 -5.05
C LEU A 62 0.95 -0.99 -6.19
N TYR A 63 1.10 -2.30 -6.32
CA TYR A 63 0.34 -3.11 -7.27
C TYR A 63 -1.17 -2.93 -7.04
N LEU A 64 -1.61 -3.11 -5.79
CA LEU A 64 -3.01 -2.93 -5.39
C LEU A 64 -3.50 -1.51 -5.69
N ALA A 65 -2.71 -0.48 -5.41
CA ALA A 65 -3.07 0.91 -5.68
C ALA A 65 -3.31 1.18 -7.18
N HIS A 66 -2.46 0.63 -8.03
CA HIS A 66 -2.64 0.72 -9.50
C HIS A 66 -3.85 -0.06 -9.97
N ARG A 67 -4.11 -1.25 -9.41
CA ARG A 67 -5.33 -2.01 -9.67
C ARG A 67 -6.58 -1.24 -9.26
N CYS A 68 -6.58 -0.66 -8.06
CA CYS A 68 -7.68 0.21 -7.60
C CYS A 68 -7.92 1.38 -8.54
N LYS A 69 -6.85 1.99 -9.07
CA LYS A 69 -6.97 3.08 -10.05
C LYS A 69 -7.56 2.60 -11.38
N GLN A 70 -7.14 1.43 -11.87
CA GLN A 70 -7.60 0.83 -13.12
C GLN A 70 -9.09 0.47 -13.07
N GLU A 71 -9.53 -0.13 -11.96
CA GLU A 71 -10.91 -0.55 -11.73
C GLU A 71 -11.80 0.55 -11.10
N GLU A 72 -11.27 1.79 -10.99
CA GLU A 72 -11.96 2.95 -10.41
C GLU A 72 -12.42 2.74 -8.95
N VAL A 73 -11.78 1.82 -8.22
CA VAL A 73 -12.05 1.55 -6.81
C VAL A 73 -11.33 2.58 -5.93
N PRO A 74 -12.04 3.40 -5.16
CA PRO A 74 -11.40 4.44 -4.37
C PRO A 74 -10.72 3.87 -3.12
N VAL A 75 -9.54 4.41 -2.80
CA VAL A 75 -8.78 4.11 -1.59
C VAL A 75 -8.89 5.28 -0.62
N TYR A 76 -9.18 5.00 0.65
CA TYR A 76 -9.32 6.02 1.68
C TYR A 76 -8.40 5.75 2.87
N TYR A 77 -7.78 6.80 3.36
CA TYR A 77 -7.18 6.85 4.67
C TYR A 77 -8.24 7.27 5.70
N VAL A 78 -8.43 6.46 6.74
CA VAL A 78 -9.38 6.71 7.82
C VAL A 78 -8.60 6.92 9.12
N PRO A 79 -8.42 8.19 9.58
CA PRO A 79 -7.57 8.51 10.73
C PRO A 79 -7.99 7.86 12.04
N GLU A 80 -9.26 7.49 12.18
CA GLU A 80 -9.81 6.84 13.37
C GLU A 80 -9.42 5.36 13.47
N LEU A 81 -9.14 4.72 12.33
CA LEU A 81 -8.66 3.34 12.29
C LEU A 81 -7.17 3.30 12.63
N ARG A 82 -6.87 2.86 13.85
CA ARG A 82 -5.49 2.79 14.35
C ARG A 82 -5.12 1.38 14.72
N VAL A 83 -3.96 0.95 14.24
CA VAL A 83 -3.37 -0.34 14.60
C VAL A 83 -1.95 -0.13 15.09
N LYS A 84 -1.51 -0.96 16.03
CA LYS A 84 -0.13 -1.03 16.44
C LYS A 84 0.58 -2.08 15.58
N HIS A 85 1.45 -1.62 14.70
CA HIS A 85 2.26 -2.49 13.85
C HIS A 85 3.66 -2.66 14.46
N LEU A 86 4.09 -3.91 14.67
CA LEU A 86 5.43 -4.25 15.12
C LEU A 86 6.33 -4.35 13.87
N GLU A 87 7.01 -3.25 13.55
CA GLU A 87 7.90 -3.17 12.40
C GLU A 87 8.99 -4.26 12.46
N GLY A 88 9.26 -4.88 11.32
CA GLY A 88 10.33 -5.86 11.17
C GLY A 88 10.03 -7.28 11.64
N ALA A 89 8.87 -7.57 12.21
CA ALA A 89 8.54 -8.92 12.68
C ALA A 89 8.57 -9.98 11.56
N SER A 90 8.14 -9.62 10.36
CA SER A 90 8.15 -10.53 9.20
C SER A 90 9.47 -10.50 8.42
N SER A 91 10.15 -9.36 8.37
CA SER A 91 11.40 -9.20 7.60
C SER A 91 12.62 -9.85 8.27
N THR A 92 12.61 -10.02 9.60
CA THR A 92 13.67 -10.74 10.33
C THR A 92 13.62 -12.25 10.12
N VAL A 93 12.49 -12.81 9.72
CA VAL A 93 12.31 -14.24 9.46
C VAL A 93 12.66 -14.61 8.01
N ALA A 94 12.57 -13.65 7.09
CA ALA A 94 12.89 -13.89 5.68
C ALA A 94 14.41 -13.76 5.45
N SER A 95 15.12 -14.88 5.39
CA SER A 95 16.56 -14.96 5.14
C SER A 95 17.05 -14.37 3.80
N ASN A 96 16.15 -13.89 2.94
CA ASN A 96 16.42 -13.36 1.60
C ASN A 96 15.71 -12.02 1.31
N GLY A 97 15.53 -11.16 2.30
CA GLY A 97 14.74 -9.92 2.17
C GLY A 97 15.11 -9.00 0.99
N TRP A 98 16.40 -8.88 0.65
CA TRP A 98 16.85 -8.09 -0.49
C TRP A 98 16.47 -8.70 -1.84
N LYS A 99 16.60 -10.02 -1.98
CA LYS A 99 16.22 -10.72 -3.21
C LYS A 99 14.73 -10.63 -3.46
N ASN A 100 13.92 -10.82 -2.44
CA ASN A 100 12.46 -10.68 -2.53
C ASN A 100 12.06 -9.25 -2.94
N HIS A 101 12.78 -8.24 -2.44
CA HIS A 101 12.54 -6.85 -2.81
C HIS A 101 12.85 -6.57 -4.29
N GLU A 102 13.99 -7.05 -4.79
CA GLU A 102 14.37 -6.94 -6.22
C GLU A 102 13.37 -7.67 -7.12
N ASP A 103 13.01 -8.90 -6.77
CA ASP A 103 12.07 -9.70 -7.54
C ASP A 103 10.69 -9.04 -7.57
N SER A 104 10.18 -8.54 -6.45
CA SER A 104 8.90 -7.81 -6.40
C SER A 104 8.91 -6.50 -7.20
N TYR A 105 10.04 -5.77 -7.23
CA TYR A 105 10.18 -4.58 -8.08
C TYR A 105 10.14 -4.92 -9.55
N ARG A 106 10.81 -6.00 -9.98
CA ARG A 106 10.79 -6.45 -11.37
C ARG A 106 9.38 -6.83 -11.80
N VAL A 107 8.68 -7.64 -11.01
CA VAL A 107 7.30 -8.05 -11.28
C VAL A 107 6.38 -6.82 -11.38
N LEU A 108 6.50 -5.87 -10.45
CA LEU A 108 5.71 -4.63 -10.51
C LEU A 108 6.04 -3.81 -11.76
N ALA A 109 7.31 -3.63 -12.10
CA ALA A 109 7.73 -2.85 -13.25
C ALA A 109 7.23 -3.47 -14.58
N ASP A 110 7.31 -4.78 -14.72
CA ASP A 110 6.83 -5.49 -15.90
C ASP A 110 5.31 -5.40 -16.02
N TRP A 111 4.60 -5.56 -14.91
CA TRP A 111 3.16 -5.38 -14.88
C TRP A 111 2.74 -3.94 -15.25
N LEU A 112 3.43 -2.90 -14.72
CA LEU A 112 3.13 -1.50 -15.03
C LEU A 112 3.35 -1.18 -16.51
N LYS A 113 4.36 -1.77 -17.17
CA LYS A 113 4.59 -1.63 -18.61
C LYS A 113 3.49 -2.29 -19.42
N GLU A 114 3.09 -3.52 -19.06
CA GLU A 114 2.03 -4.26 -19.74
C GLU A 114 0.71 -3.49 -19.76
N TYR A 115 0.37 -2.83 -18.64
CA TYR A 115 -0.87 -2.07 -18.51
C TYR A 115 -0.73 -0.57 -18.82
N HIS A 116 0.37 -0.16 -19.48
CA HIS A 116 0.60 1.20 -19.96
C HIS A 116 0.60 2.30 -18.88
N PHE A 117 1.07 1.99 -17.68
CA PHE A 117 1.26 2.97 -16.62
C PHE A 117 2.64 3.66 -16.66
N LEU A 118 3.59 3.13 -17.45
CA LEU A 118 4.93 3.65 -17.69
C LEU A 118 5.17 3.82 -19.18
#